data_48eba1eac4e7d4f37628c3a9ec769b12
#
_entry.id   48eba1eac4e7d4f37628c3a9ec769b12
#
_cell.length_a   1.000
_cell.length_b   1.000
_cell.length_c   1.000
_cell.angle_alpha   90.00
_cell.angle_beta   90.00
_cell.angle_gamma   90.00
#
_symmetry.space_group_name_H-M   'P 1'
#
loop_
_entity.id
_entity.type
_entity.pdbx_description
1 polymer ?
#
loop_
_entity_poly.entity_id
_entity_poly.type
_entity_poly.pdbx_seq_one_letter_code
_entity_poly.pdbx_strand_id
1 'polypeptide(L)'
;MKEEVLKIQIEDLHSKVEELHNEGYEMLVDLTVVDWYRKRDSRFELVINLLSLSKKKRMRIISVLPENILECQTLTDIYPGANFYEREAFDMYGITFEGHPDLTRILMPDDWVGHPLRKDFGLGKIPVQFKNAPKV
;
A
#
# COMPACT_ATOMS: atom_id res chain seq x y z
N MET A 1 5.82 -8.22 22.70
CA MET A 1 6.71 -7.93 21.56
C MET A 1 6.78 -6.41 21.38
N LYS A 2 7.99 -5.88 21.28
CA LYS A 2 8.19 -4.44 21.20
C LYS A 2 7.90 -3.94 19.78
N GLU A 3 7.17 -2.83 19.68
CA GLU A 3 6.88 -2.17 18.41
C GLU A 3 7.49 -0.77 18.36
N GLU A 4 8.13 -0.45 17.26
CA GLU A 4 8.65 0.87 16.99
C GLU A 4 7.93 1.45 15.77
N VAL A 5 7.78 2.77 15.72
CA VAL A 5 7.13 3.47 14.61
C VAL A 5 8.11 4.50 14.05
N LEU A 6 8.32 4.44 12.74
CA LEU A 6 9.17 5.37 12.02
C LEU A 6 8.36 6.09 10.95
N LYS A 7 8.56 7.40 10.85
CA LYS A 7 8.03 8.18 9.73
C LYS A 7 9.19 8.47 8.78
N ILE A 8 9.07 8.00 7.55
CA ILE A 8 10.12 8.08 6.53
C ILE A 8 9.56 8.80 5.30
N GLN A 9 10.37 9.67 4.72
CA GLN A 9 10.02 10.30 3.45
C GLN A 9 9.90 9.23 2.37
N ILE A 10 8.96 9.40 1.44
CA ILE A 10 8.69 8.38 0.43
C ILE A 10 9.91 8.11 -0.45
N GLU A 11 10.74 9.12 -0.68
CA GLU A 11 11.96 8.97 -1.47
C GLU A 11 12.99 8.08 -0.77
N ASP A 12 12.94 8.00 0.54
CA ASP A 12 13.90 7.25 1.36
C ASP A 12 13.36 5.89 1.80
N LEU A 13 12.10 5.59 1.43
CA LEU A 13 11.41 4.41 1.92
C LEU A 13 12.13 3.11 1.57
N HIS A 14 12.46 2.93 0.28
CA HIS A 14 13.11 1.71 -0.18
C HIS A 14 14.45 1.48 0.52
N SER A 15 15.27 2.51 0.61
CA SER A 15 16.58 2.43 1.26
C SER A 15 16.44 2.06 2.73
N LYS A 16 15.46 2.65 3.42
CA LYS A 16 15.26 2.37 4.84
C LYS A 16 14.75 0.96 5.07
N VAL A 17 13.85 0.50 4.24
CA VAL A 17 13.33 -0.87 4.33
C VAL A 17 14.45 -1.89 4.07
N GLU A 18 15.29 -1.62 3.07
CA GLU A 18 16.44 -2.48 2.80
C GLU A 18 17.40 -2.53 3.99
N GLU A 19 17.67 -1.38 4.60
CA GLU A 19 18.50 -1.30 5.79
C GLU A 19 17.90 -2.15 6.93
N LEU A 20 16.61 -2.02 7.17
CA LEU A 20 15.93 -2.79 8.23
C LEU A 20 15.95 -4.28 7.93
N HIS A 21 15.79 -4.68 6.68
CA HIS A 21 15.90 -6.07 6.28
C HIS A 21 17.28 -6.61 6.63
N ASN A 22 18.32 -5.86 6.33
CA ASN A 22 19.69 -6.26 6.64
C ASN A 22 19.98 -6.28 8.14
N GLU A 23 19.22 -5.52 8.94
CA GLU A 23 19.34 -5.54 10.39
C GLU A 23 18.59 -6.70 11.04
N GLY A 24 17.86 -7.49 10.27
CA GLY A 24 17.19 -8.68 10.79
C GLY A 24 15.67 -8.64 10.81
N TYR A 25 15.05 -7.69 10.14
CA TYR A 25 13.60 -7.70 9.93
C TYR A 25 13.29 -8.56 8.72
N GLU A 26 13.26 -9.87 8.96
CA GLU A 26 13.20 -10.86 7.90
C GLU A 26 11.82 -10.98 7.24
N MET A 27 10.77 -10.45 7.86
CA MET A 27 9.41 -10.63 7.37
C MET A 27 8.68 -9.31 7.16
N LEU A 28 8.07 -9.17 5.99
CA LEU A 28 7.08 -8.12 5.75
C LEU A 28 5.72 -8.70 6.10
N VAL A 29 5.08 -8.14 7.13
CA VAL A 29 3.79 -8.62 7.61
C VAL A 29 2.68 -8.14 6.70
N ASP A 30 2.66 -6.85 6.40
CA ASP A 30 1.71 -6.27 5.46
C ASP A 30 2.18 -4.90 4.97
N LEU A 31 1.50 -4.42 3.96
CA LEU A 31 1.65 -3.09 3.40
C LEU A 31 0.24 -2.61 3.10
N THR A 32 -0.16 -1.52 3.71
CA THR A 32 -1.51 -0.98 3.56
C THR A 32 -1.49 0.52 3.29
N VAL A 33 -2.64 1.06 2.95
CA VAL A 33 -2.81 2.49 2.68
C VAL A 33 -3.90 3.04 3.58
N VAL A 34 -3.66 4.23 4.13
CA VAL A 34 -4.68 4.96 4.87
C VAL A 34 -5.03 6.21 4.06
N ASP A 35 -6.32 6.40 3.84
CA ASP A 35 -6.86 7.57 3.15
C ASP A 35 -7.44 8.52 4.19
N TRP A 36 -6.76 9.66 4.41
CA TRP A 36 -7.16 10.68 5.37
C TRP A 36 -8.04 11.76 4.75
N TYR A 37 -8.75 11.45 3.72
CA TYR A 37 -9.55 12.37 2.93
C TYR A 37 -10.22 13.46 3.77
N ARG A 38 -9.88 14.72 3.51
CA ARG A 38 -10.40 15.91 4.21
C ARG A 38 -10.11 15.98 5.71
N LYS A 39 -9.37 15.03 6.27
CA LYS A 39 -9.02 15.04 7.69
C LYS A 39 -7.61 15.55 7.94
N ARG A 40 -6.75 15.52 6.94
CA ARG A 40 -5.36 15.99 6.98
C ARG A 40 -4.98 16.62 5.66
N ASP A 41 -3.99 17.52 5.71
CA ASP A 41 -3.43 18.12 4.49
C ASP A 41 -2.79 17.04 3.61
N SER A 42 -2.10 16.08 4.23
CA SER A 42 -1.54 14.93 3.54
C SER A 42 -2.58 13.83 3.52
N ARG A 43 -3.05 13.48 2.33
CA ARG A 43 -4.17 12.58 2.19
C ARG A 43 -3.82 11.11 2.41
N PHE A 44 -2.83 10.61 1.69
CA PHE A 44 -2.53 9.18 1.71
C PHE A 44 -1.29 8.89 2.53
N GLU A 45 -1.36 7.83 3.32
CA GLU A 45 -0.21 7.29 4.04
C GLU A 45 -0.04 5.83 3.66
N LEU A 46 1.19 5.46 3.32
CA LEU A 46 1.58 4.08 3.13
C LEU A 46 2.09 3.56 4.46
N VAL A 47 1.52 2.45 4.94
CA VAL A 47 1.89 1.86 6.22
C VAL A 47 2.46 0.47 5.97
N ILE A 48 3.68 0.25 6.40
CA ILE A 48 4.39 -1.01 6.21
C ILE A 48 4.74 -1.59 7.58
N ASN A 49 4.39 -2.83 7.81
CA ASN A 49 4.69 -3.52 9.05
C ASN A 49 5.73 -4.62 8.80
N LEU A 50 6.84 -4.51 9.46
CA LEU A 50 7.92 -5.48 9.42
C LEU A 50 8.02 -6.23 10.74
N LEU A 51 8.51 -7.46 10.69
CA LEU A 51 8.67 -8.30 11.87
C LEU A 51 10.06 -8.92 11.88
N SER A 52 10.71 -8.84 13.03
CA SER A 52 11.92 -9.60 13.30
C SER A 52 11.60 -10.67 14.36
N LEU A 53 11.57 -11.92 13.92
CA LEU A 53 11.35 -13.05 14.83
C LEU A 53 12.55 -13.26 15.73
N SER A 54 13.76 -13.10 15.20
CA SER A 54 15.00 -13.27 15.96
C SER A 54 15.13 -12.24 17.08
N LYS A 55 14.78 -11.00 16.80
CA LYS A 55 14.87 -9.91 17.79
C LYS A 55 13.59 -9.70 18.58
N LYS A 56 12.51 -10.37 18.21
CA LYS A 56 11.18 -10.21 18.83
C LYS A 56 10.73 -8.75 18.81
N LYS A 57 10.85 -8.11 17.65
CA LYS A 57 10.49 -6.71 17.44
C LYS A 57 9.62 -6.54 16.21
N ARG A 58 8.76 -5.53 16.28
CA ARG A 58 7.97 -5.08 15.13
C ARG A 58 8.37 -3.66 14.78
N MET A 59 8.35 -3.37 13.50
CA MET A 59 8.62 -2.04 12.99
C MET A 59 7.46 -1.60 12.11
N ARG A 60 6.85 -0.47 12.44
CA ARG A 60 5.85 0.14 11.60
C ARG A 60 6.46 1.36 10.92
N ILE A 61 6.41 1.38 9.61
CA ILE A 61 6.92 2.48 8.82
C ILE A 61 5.74 3.19 8.18
N ILE A 62 5.73 4.52 8.31
CA ILE A 62 4.68 5.36 7.75
C ILE A 62 5.33 6.33 6.79
N SER A 63 4.86 6.36 5.55
CA SER A 63 5.31 7.30 4.53
C SER A 63 4.12 8.01 3.92
N VAL A 64 4.18 9.33 3.88
CA VAL A 64 3.14 10.14 3.27
C VAL A 64 3.33 10.13 1.76
N LEU A 65 2.23 9.92 1.03
CA LEU A 65 2.22 10.01 -0.43
C LEU A 65 1.55 11.32 -0.84
N PRO A 66 2.20 12.11 -1.70
CA PRO A 66 1.55 13.30 -2.26
C PRO A 66 0.29 12.91 -3.03
N GLU A 67 -0.79 13.66 -2.87
CA GLU A 67 -2.06 13.35 -3.52
C GLU A 67 -1.95 13.34 -5.05
N ASN A 68 -1.10 14.19 -5.59
CA ASN A 68 -0.92 14.33 -7.04
C ASN A 68 0.08 13.33 -7.62
N ILE A 69 0.86 12.64 -6.79
CA ILE A 69 1.85 11.66 -7.25
C ILE A 69 1.73 10.42 -6.37
N LEU A 70 0.88 9.49 -6.79
CA LEU A 70 0.64 8.25 -6.04
C LEU A 70 1.57 7.16 -6.57
N GLU A 71 2.86 7.29 -6.28
CA GLU A 71 3.87 6.42 -6.81
C GLU A 71 4.98 6.20 -5.78
N CYS A 72 5.46 4.97 -5.70
CA CYS A 72 6.64 4.66 -4.90
C CYS A 72 7.38 3.47 -5.51
N GLN A 73 8.60 3.24 -5.04
CA GLN A 73 9.40 2.13 -5.51
C GLN A 73 8.91 0.82 -4.88
N THR A 74 8.85 -0.24 -5.67
CA THR A 74 8.44 -1.56 -5.18
C THR A 74 9.38 -2.08 -4.09
N LEU A 75 8.82 -2.86 -3.17
CA LEU A 75 9.58 -3.57 -2.15
C LEU A 75 9.74 -5.06 -2.48
N THR A 76 9.30 -5.48 -3.67
CA THR A 76 9.35 -6.89 -4.06
C THR A 76 10.77 -7.43 -4.22
N ASP A 77 11.74 -6.56 -4.46
CA ASP A 77 13.14 -6.94 -4.52
C ASP A 77 13.73 -7.25 -3.14
N ILE A 78 13.11 -6.75 -2.10
CA ILE A 78 13.53 -6.99 -0.71
C ILE A 78 12.68 -8.10 -0.09
N TYR A 79 11.36 -7.99 -0.25
CA TYR A 79 10.39 -8.95 0.27
C TYR A 79 9.49 -9.41 -0.87
N PRO A 80 9.72 -10.60 -1.43
CA PRO A 80 8.87 -11.08 -2.54
C PRO A 80 7.37 -11.10 -2.22
N GLY A 81 7.02 -11.34 -0.95
CA GLY A 81 5.63 -11.32 -0.51
C GLY A 81 4.94 -9.96 -0.62
N ALA A 82 5.70 -8.89 -0.78
CA ALA A 82 5.12 -7.56 -1.00
C ALA A 82 4.30 -7.49 -2.28
N ASN A 83 4.53 -8.38 -3.23
CA ASN A 83 3.82 -8.43 -4.50
C ASN A 83 2.31 -8.29 -4.33
N PHE A 84 1.71 -9.13 -3.49
CA PHE A 84 0.26 -9.13 -3.33
C PHE A 84 -0.27 -7.88 -2.63
N TYR A 85 0.44 -7.40 -1.63
CA TYR A 85 0.04 -6.19 -0.92
C TYR A 85 0.15 -4.95 -1.79
N GLU A 86 1.17 -4.89 -2.65
CA GLU A 86 1.32 -3.77 -3.59
C GLU A 86 0.24 -3.79 -4.66
N ARG A 87 -0.10 -4.96 -5.17
CA ARG A 87 -1.20 -5.09 -6.14
C ARG A 87 -2.53 -4.68 -5.52
N GLU A 88 -2.77 -5.05 -4.26
CA GLU A 88 -3.97 -4.63 -3.54
C GLU A 88 -4.02 -3.10 -3.38
N ALA A 89 -2.90 -2.49 -3.00
CA ALA A 89 -2.83 -1.04 -2.86
C ALA A 89 -3.05 -0.33 -4.19
N PHE A 90 -2.50 -0.87 -5.28
CA PHE A 90 -2.76 -0.37 -6.62
C PHE A 90 -4.23 -0.49 -6.98
N ASP A 91 -4.81 -1.67 -6.77
CA ASP A 91 -6.18 -1.97 -7.16
C ASP A 91 -7.19 -1.10 -6.40
N MET A 92 -7.02 -0.99 -5.09
CA MET A 92 -7.99 -0.33 -4.22
C MET A 92 -7.80 1.18 -4.12
N TYR A 93 -6.58 1.69 -4.28
CA TYR A 93 -6.26 3.11 -4.07
C TYR A 93 -5.60 3.80 -5.27
N GLY A 94 -5.12 3.05 -6.24
CA GLY A 94 -4.48 3.63 -7.42
C GLY A 94 -3.03 4.02 -7.24
N ILE A 95 -2.34 3.40 -6.28
CA ILE A 95 -0.92 3.66 -6.07
C ILE A 95 -0.11 2.77 -7.00
N THR A 96 0.83 3.36 -7.74
CA THR A 96 1.73 2.59 -8.61
C THR A 96 3.04 2.31 -7.89
N PHE A 97 3.57 1.12 -8.16
CA PHE A 97 4.84 0.66 -7.55
C PHE A 97 5.85 0.44 -8.66
N GLU A 98 6.80 1.38 -8.76
CA GLU A 98 7.82 1.32 -9.79
C GLU A 98 8.71 0.09 -9.61
N GLY A 99 8.90 -0.64 -10.69
CA GLY A 99 9.72 -1.86 -10.66
C GLY A 99 8.96 -3.12 -10.26
N HIS A 100 7.66 -3.02 -9.99
CA HIS A 100 6.85 -4.19 -9.66
C HIS A 100 6.83 -5.16 -10.86
N PRO A 101 6.99 -6.47 -10.61
CA PRO A 101 7.07 -7.45 -11.71
C PRO A 101 5.78 -7.59 -12.51
N ASP A 102 4.62 -7.35 -11.89
CA ASP A 102 3.33 -7.51 -12.56
C ASP A 102 2.25 -6.75 -11.78
N LEU A 103 2.18 -5.43 -12.00
CA LEU A 103 1.24 -4.58 -11.29
C LEU A 103 -0.13 -4.61 -11.97
N THR A 104 -0.91 -5.64 -11.66
CA THR A 104 -2.25 -5.83 -12.19
C THR A 104 -3.26 -5.90 -11.04
N ARG A 105 -4.54 -5.73 -11.38
CA ARG A 105 -5.60 -5.83 -10.38
C ARG A 105 -5.66 -7.23 -9.80
N ILE A 106 -6.04 -7.34 -8.54
CA ILE A 106 -6.11 -8.62 -7.82
C ILE A 106 -7.50 -8.90 -7.28
N LEU A 107 -8.21 -7.89 -6.82
CA LEU A 107 -9.55 -8.03 -6.24
C LEU A 107 -10.66 -7.59 -7.20
N MET A 108 -10.40 -6.57 -8.01
CA MET A 108 -11.37 -6.03 -8.95
C MET A 108 -11.14 -6.60 -10.34
N PRO A 109 -12.20 -6.69 -11.17
CA PRO A 109 -12.03 -7.05 -12.58
C PRO A 109 -11.12 -6.07 -13.31
N ASP A 110 -10.41 -6.55 -14.33
CA ASP A 110 -9.47 -5.73 -15.09
C ASP A 110 -10.13 -4.50 -15.74
N ASP A 111 -11.40 -4.62 -16.08
CA ASP A 111 -12.16 -3.54 -16.72
C ASP A 111 -12.86 -2.62 -15.72
N TRP A 112 -12.67 -2.83 -14.42
CA TRP A 112 -13.25 -1.95 -13.41
C TRP A 112 -12.61 -0.57 -13.47
N VAL A 113 -13.44 0.47 -13.41
CA VAL A 113 -12.99 1.85 -13.42
C VAL A 113 -13.01 2.40 -12.00
N GLY A 114 -11.88 2.95 -11.58
CA GLY A 114 -11.73 3.56 -10.26
C GLY A 114 -11.11 2.64 -9.22
N HIS A 115 -10.95 3.20 -8.04
CA HIS A 115 -10.28 2.53 -6.92
C HIS A 115 -11.20 2.56 -5.70
N PRO A 116 -11.84 1.43 -5.39
CA PRO A 116 -13.00 1.39 -4.48
C PRO A 116 -12.75 1.81 -3.04
N LEU A 117 -11.52 1.67 -2.53
CA LEU A 117 -11.27 2.03 -1.14
C LEU A 117 -10.88 3.49 -0.93
N ARG A 118 -10.76 4.25 -2.02
CA ARG A 118 -10.59 5.71 -1.88
C ARG A 118 -11.89 6.30 -1.34
N LYS A 119 -11.75 7.20 -0.37
CA LYS A 119 -12.94 7.81 0.25
C LYS A 119 -13.69 8.76 -0.65
N ASP A 120 -13.08 9.21 -1.74
CA ASP A 120 -13.75 9.99 -2.76
C ASP A 120 -14.32 9.14 -3.89
N PHE A 121 -14.28 7.82 -3.79
CA PHE A 121 -14.95 6.93 -4.72
C PHE A 121 -16.46 7.11 -4.51
N GLY A 122 -17.09 7.78 -5.44
CA GLY A 122 -18.48 8.20 -5.26
C GLY A 122 -19.46 7.05 -5.31
N LEU A 123 -20.46 7.08 -4.44
CA LEU A 123 -21.55 6.10 -4.44
C LEU A 123 -22.29 6.08 -5.76
N GLY A 124 -22.34 7.21 -6.48
CA GLY A 124 -22.96 7.28 -7.79
C GLY A 124 -22.28 6.43 -8.85
N LYS A 125 -21.04 6.04 -8.67
CA LYS A 125 -20.32 5.18 -9.59
C LYS A 125 -20.64 3.70 -9.37
N ILE A 126 -21.01 3.34 -8.17
CA ILE A 126 -21.29 1.97 -7.78
C ILE A 126 -22.57 1.42 -8.45
N PRO A 127 -23.69 2.15 -8.46
CA PRO A 127 -24.91 1.65 -9.08
C PRO A 127 -24.77 1.29 -10.56
N VAL A 128 -23.91 2.01 -11.28
CA VAL A 128 -23.69 1.72 -12.70
C VAL A 128 -23.07 0.35 -12.88
N GLN A 129 -22.07 0.02 -12.06
CA GLN A 129 -21.44 -1.29 -12.10
C GLN A 129 -22.40 -2.39 -11.65
N PHE A 130 -23.14 -2.17 -10.60
CA PHE A 130 -24.08 -3.14 -10.08
C PHE A 130 -25.30 -3.34 -10.97
N LYS A 131 -25.66 -2.34 -11.76
CA LYS A 131 -26.72 -2.52 -12.75
C LYS A 131 -26.34 -3.51 -13.85
N ASN A 132 -25.07 -3.56 -14.18
CA ASN A 132 -24.58 -4.45 -15.22
C ASN A 132 -24.13 -5.79 -14.68
N ALA A 133 -23.97 -5.90 -13.38
CA ALA A 133 -23.65 -7.15 -12.72
C ALA A 133 -24.95 -7.89 -12.37
N PRO A 134 -24.90 -9.22 -12.18
CA PRO A 134 -26.06 -9.90 -11.61
C PRO A 134 -26.41 -9.22 -10.30
N LYS A 135 -27.64 -8.79 -10.19
CA LYS A 135 -28.07 -8.16 -8.97
C LYS A 135 -28.13 -9.17 -7.85
N VAL A 136 -27.41 -8.84 -6.84
CA VAL A 136 -27.41 -9.64 -5.61
C VAL A 136 -28.34 -9.01 -4.62
#